data_3c76a37da48b2510f3d995007025d247
#
_entry.id   3c76a37da48b2510f3d995007025d247
#
_cell.length_a   1.000
_cell.length_b   1.000
_cell.length_c   1.000
_cell.angle_alpha   90.00
_cell.angle_beta   90.00
_cell.angle_gamma   90.00
#
_symmetry.space_group_name_H-M   'P 1'
#
loop_
_entity.id
_entity.type
_entity.pdbx_description
1 polymer ?
#
loop_
_entity_poly.entity_id
_entity_poly.type
_entity_poly.pdbx_seq_one_letter_code
_entity_poly.pdbx_strand_id
1 'polypeptide(L)'
;MTTSTALHPAERDLLQEAFHTFDQAAHTLQQSYSTLTDRIEQMDVELSQSNAALRQQLQDNEAMRTHLSGILDSLTTGVLVLDLSGRVTRVNAAATLLLGCKADALLGQSASALLAELRLTVSEQPQRHESHVLTIAQRSLEASPGQSSGQLILIHDVTQMCQLEERLQRQHRFVAMGEMV
;
A
#
# COMPACT_ATOMS: atom_id res chain seq x y z
N MET A 1 6.41 89.29 24.17
CA MET A 1 7.42 88.74 25.08
C MET A 1 7.35 87.20 24.91
N THR A 2 8.15 86.66 24.07
CA THR A 2 8.26 85.19 23.83
C THR A 2 9.41 84.71 24.71
N THR A 3 9.10 84.03 25.80
CA THR A 3 10.11 83.35 26.63
C THR A 3 10.59 82.10 25.92
N SER A 4 11.73 82.24 25.26
CA SER A 4 12.47 81.06 24.75
C SER A 4 13.10 80.35 25.95
N THR A 5 12.43 79.31 26.41
CA THR A 5 12.98 78.42 27.45
C THR A 5 14.06 77.57 26.82
N ALA A 6 15.32 78.04 26.91
CA ALA A 6 16.46 77.25 26.54
C ALA A 6 16.61 76.09 27.53
N LEU A 7 16.43 74.83 27.06
CA LEU A 7 16.61 73.61 27.82
C LEU A 7 18.04 73.59 28.41
N HIS A 8 18.13 73.18 29.68
CA HIS A 8 19.39 73.02 30.38
C HIS A 8 20.30 71.98 29.66
N PRO A 9 21.60 72.16 29.55
CA PRO A 9 22.49 71.25 28.84
C PRO A 9 22.32 69.79 29.23
N ALA A 10 22.09 69.49 30.53
CA ALA A 10 21.81 68.14 31.00
C ALA A 10 20.50 67.55 30.47
N GLU A 11 19.47 68.36 30.21
CA GLU A 11 18.18 67.89 29.64
C GLU A 11 18.32 67.60 28.13
N ARG A 12 19.22 68.32 27.43
CA ARG A 12 19.52 68.04 26.03
C ARG A 12 20.27 66.74 25.88
N ASP A 13 21.26 66.43 26.72
CA ASP A 13 22.03 65.20 26.69
C ASP A 13 21.11 63.99 26.97
N LEU A 14 20.21 64.09 27.93
CA LEU A 14 19.25 63.06 28.26
C LEU A 14 18.23 62.80 27.16
N LEU A 15 17.76 63.83 26.48
CA LEU A 15 16.90 63.76 25.30
C LEU A 15 17.64 63.11 24.11
N GLN A 16 18.89 63.45 23.89
CA GLN A 16 19.74 62.88 22.83
C GLN A 16 19.99 61.41 23.04
N GLU A 17 20.26 60.97 24.27
CA GLU A 17 20.43 59.58 24.64
C GLU A 17 19.13 58.78 24.51
N ALA A 18 17.98 59.36 24.89
CA ALA A 18 16.66 58.77 24.70
C ALA A 18 16.29 58.60 23.22
N PHE A 19 16.59 59.62 22.41
CA PHE A 19 16.38 59.50 20.94
C PHE A 19 17.27 58.44 20.31
N HIS A 20 18.54 58.34 20.73
CA HIS A 20 19.48 57.35 20.22
C HIS A 20 19.01 55.91 20.57
N THR A 21 18.57 55.69 21.84
CA THR A 21 18.01 54.38 22.26
C THR A 21 16.73 54.04 21.54
N PHE A 22 15.86 55.03 21.31
CA PHE A 22 14.63 54.82 20.55
C PHE A 22 14.90 54.46 19.07
N ASP A 23 15.84 55.17 18.45
CA ASP A 23 16.23 54.93 17.05
C ASP A 23 16.86 53.55 16.90
N GLN A 24 17.69 53.13 17.82
CA GLN A 24 18.29 51.81 17.89
C GLN A 24 17.23 50.69 18.07
N ALA A 25 16.25 50.90 18.98
CA ALA A 25 15.16 49.96 19.18
C ALA A 25 14.24 49.88 17.95
N ALA A 26 13.95 50.99 17.28
CA ALA A 26 13.19 51.05 16.05
C ALA A 26 13.88 50.30 14.91
N HIS A 27 15.17 50.50 14.72
CA HIS A 27 15.96 49.75 13.75
C HIS A 27 15.99 48.26 14.01
N THR A 28 16.20 47.85 15.26
CA THR A 28 16.19 46.42 15.65
C THR A 28 14.82 45.78 15.39
N LEU A 29 13.74 46.48 15.72
CA LEU A 29 12.38 46.03 15.47
C LEU A 29 12.13 45.89 13.95
N GLN A 30 12.52 46.86 13.15
CA GLN A 30 12.36 46.83 11.72
C GLN A 30 13.12 45.68 11.06
N GLN A 31 14.36 45.42 11.49
CA GLN A 31 15.16 44.25 11.04
C GLN A 31 14.49 42.93 11.43
N SER A 32 13.98 42.85 12.68
CA SER A 32 13.27 41.64 13.15
C SER A 32 12.01 41.38 12.33
N TYR A 33 11.25 42.42 12.02
CA TYR A 33 10.04 42.29 11.15
C TYR A 33 10.40 41.83 9.74
N SER A 34 11.42 42.41 9.12
CA SER A 34 11.89 42.00 7.80
C SER A 34 12.29 40.53 7.78
N THR A 35 13.14 40.11 8.76
CA THR A 35 13.59 38.73 8.88
C THR A 35 12.44 37.76 9.11
N LEU A 36 11.43 38.14 9.90
CA LEU A 36 10.22 37.35 10.12
C LEU A 36 9.39 37.19 8.84
N THR A 37 9.21 38.26 8.08
CA THR A 37 8.47 38.25 6.82
C THR A 37 9.16 37.36 5.81
N ASP A 38 10.49 37.50 5.63
CA ASP A 38 11.28 36.64 4.72
C ASP A 38 11.17 35.16 5.12
N ARG A 39 11.18 34.89 6.44
CA ARG A 39 11.07 33.50 6.93
C ARG A 39 9.67 32.90 6.74
N ILE A 40 8.62 33.70 6.87
CA ILE A 40 7.24 33.26 6.57
C ILE A 40 7.10 32.95 5.09
N GLU A 41 7.60 33.82 4.19
CA GLU A 41 7.55 33.56 2.74
C GLU A 41 8.32 32.29 2.38
N GLN A 42 9.50 32.06 2.97
CA GLN A 42 10.26 30.85 2.76
C GLN A 42 9.52 29.60 3.26
N MET A 43 8.91 29.68 4.45
CA MET A 43 8.12 28.56 5.01
C MET A 43 6.91 28.25 4.14
N ASP A 44 6.22 29.24 3.58
CA ASP A 44 5.07 29.04 2.69
C ASP A 44 5.49 28.31 1.40
N VAL A 45 6.66 28.67 0.83
CA VAL A 45 7.22 27.97 -0.33
C VAL A 45 7.57 26.52 0.01
N GLU A 46 8.29 26.31 1.12
CA GLU A 46 8.66 24.95 1.56
C GLU A 46 7.42 24.08 1.86
N LEU A 47 6.42 24.64 2.51
CA LEU A 47 5.16 23.95 2.80
C LEU A 47 4.41 23.59 1.52
N SER A 48 4.35 24.52 0.56
CA SER A 48 3.74 24.28 -0.75
C SER A 48 4.43 23.16 -1.52
N GLN A 49 5.77 23.18 -1.56
CA GLN A 49 6.58 22.14 -2.19
C GLN A 49 6.41 20.77 -1.51
N SER A 50 6.43 20.75 -0.17
CA SER A 50 6.23 19.52 0.61
C SER A 50 4.83 18.93 0.39
N ASN A 51 3.79 19.77 0.36
CA ASN A 51 2.43 19.34 0.04
C ASN A 51 2.30 18.79 -1.38
N ALA A 52 2.95 19.42 -2.36
CA ALA A 52 2.95 18.95 -3.74
C ALA A 52 3.64 17.58 -3.86
N ALA A 53 4.80 17.42 -3.22
CA ALA A 53 5.54 16.16 -3.18
C ALA A 53 4.72 15.03 -2.51
N LEU A 54 4.07 15.34 -1.38
CA LEU A 54 3.22 14.36 -0.69
C LEU A 54 2.03 13.93 -1.55
N ARG A 55 1.37 14.87 -2.22
CA ARG A 55 0.27 14.55 -3.14
C ARG A 55 0.73 13.66 -4.30
N GLN A 56 1.91 13.95 -4.85
CA GLN A 56 2.48 13.12 -5.91
C GLN A 56 2.75 11.70 -5.41
N GLN A 57 3.38 11.54 -4.24
CA GLN A 57 3.61 10.22 -3.65
C GLN A 57 2.33 9.43 -3.38
N LEU A 58 1.27 10.10 -2.93
CA LEU A 58 -0.04 9.46 -2.74
C LEU A 58 -0.61 8.96 -4.07
N GLN A 59 -0.57 9.80 -5.12
CA GLN A 59 -1.04 9.42 -6.45
C GLN A 59 -0.25 8.24 -7.04
N ASP A 60 1.08 8.26 -6.93
CA ASP A 60 1.94 7.19 -7.40
C ASP A 60 1.66 5.88 -6.64
N ASN A 61 1.44 5.96 -5.32
CA ASN A 61 1.08 4.80 -4.50
C ASN A 61 -0.28 4.22 -4.89
N GLU A 62 -1.29 5.07 -5.09
CA GLU A 62 -2.62 4.64 -5.54
C GLU A 62 -2.58 4.02 -6.94
N ALA A 63 -1.84 4.62 -7.88
CA ALA A 63 -1.65 4.07 -9.21
C ALA A 63 -0.97 2.70 -9.17
N MET A 64 0.09 2.55 -8.35
CA MET A 64 0.78 1.27 -8.16
C MET A 64 -0.14 0.22 -7.54
N ARG A 65 -0.93 0.57 -6.52
CA ARG A 65 -1.90 -0.35 -5.89
C ARG A 65 -2.96 -0.80 -6.88
N THR A 66 -3.48 0.10 -7.69
CA THR A 66 -4.47 -0.21 -8.74
C THR A 66 -3.86 -1.13 -9.81
N HIS A 67 -2.64 -0.83 -10.24
CA HIS A 67 -1.92 -1.65 -11.21
C HIS A 67 -1.67 -3.08 -10.69
N LEU A 68 -1.18 -3.21 -9.45
CA LEU A 68 -0.98 -4.52 -8.82
C LEU A 68 -2.29 -5.31 -8.66
N SER A 69 -3.38 -4.62 -8.29
CA SER A 69 -4.71 -5.25 -8.22
C SER A 69 -5.15 -5.76 -9.58
N GLY A 70 -4.99 -4.95 -10.64
CA GLY A 70 -5.33 -5.35 -12.00
C GLY A 70 -4.52 -6.55 -12.49
N ILE A 71 -3.23 -6.62 -12.16
CA ILE A 71 -2.41 -7.80 -12.47
C ILE A 71 -2.96 -9.05 -11.76
N LEU A 72 -3.24 -8.95 -10.45
CA LEU A 72 -3.78 -10.07 -9.68
C LEU A 72 -5.12 -10.55 -10.23
N ASP A 73 -6.00 -9.62 -10.62
CA ASP A 73 -7.32 -9.95 -11.17
C ASP A 73 -7.26 -10.52 -12.60
N SER A 74 -6.19 -10.26 -13.34
CA SER A 74 -5.97 -10.84 -14.67
C SER A 74 -5.43 -12.26 -14.64
N LEU A 75 -4.98 -12.76 -13.47
CA LEU A 75 -4.49 -14.13 -13.34
C LEU A 75 -5.66 -15.13 -13.39
N THR A 76 -5.48 -16.22 -14.11
CA THR A 76 -6.39 -17.38 -14.11
C THR A 76 -6.24 -18.25 -12.88
N THR A 77 -5.16 -18.08 -12.14
CA THR A 77 -4.89 -18.73 -10.87
C THR A 77 -5.60 -17.99 -9.75
N GLY A 78 -6.36 -18.70 -8.92
CA GLY A 78 -6.93 -18.15 -7.70
C GLY A 78 -5.84 -17.81 -6.69
N VAL A 79 -5.88 -16.60 -6.14
CA VAL A 79 -4.90 -16.10 -5.17
C VAL A 79 -5.62 -15.63 -3.91
N LEU A 80 -5.23 -16.20 -2.77
CA LEU A 80 -5.63 -15.73 -1.44
C LEU A 80 -4.37 -15.26 -0.69
N VAL A 81 -4.38 -14.04 -0.20
CA VAL A 81 -3.32 -13.49 0.66
C VAL A 81 -3.77 -13.58 2.10
N LEU A 82 -2.93 -14.15 2.96
CA LEU A 82 -3.19 -14.32 4.38
C LEU A 82 -2.24 -13.45 5.20
N ASP A 83 -2.73 -12.97 6.33
CA ASP A 83 -1.89 -12.37 7.35
C ASP A 83 -1.12 -13.43 8.17
N LEU A 84 -0.34 -12.98 9.16
CA LEU A 84 0.40 -13.86 10.06
C LEU A 84 -0.49 -14.74 10.93
N SER A 85 -1.76 -14.38 11.12
CA SER A 85 -2.76 -15.17 11.86
C SER A 85 -3.49 -16.19 10.98
N GLY A 86 -3.18 -16.26 9.68
CA GLY A 86 -3.82 -17.14 8.71
C GLY A 86 -5.21 -16.68 8.26
N ARG A 87 -5.54 -15.39 8.43
CA ARG A 87 -6.79 -14.80 7.95
C ARG A 87 -6.61 -14.22 6.54
N VAL A 88 -7.63 -14.38 5.73
CA VAL A 88 -7.66 -13.86 4.36
C VAL A 88 -7.76 -12.34 4.39
N THR A 89 -6.76 -11.67 3.84
CA THR A 89 -6.69 -10.19 3.73
C THR A 89 -6.97 -9.70 2.31
N ARG A 90 -6.70 -10.52 1.30
CA ARG A 90 -6.97 -10.21 -0.12
C ARG A 90 -7.32 -11.47 -0.89
N VAL A 91 -8.16 -11.30 -1.89
CA VAL A 91 -8.60 -12.35 -2.81
C VAL A 91 -8.68 -11.76 -4.22
N ASN A 92 -8.29 -12.52 -5.24
CA ASN A 92 -8.46 -12.10 -6.62
C ASN A 92 -9.76 -12.66 -7.24
N ALA A 93 -10.13 -12.14 -8.41
CA ALA A 93 -11.36 -12.56 -9.11
C ALA A 93 -11.36 -14.06 -9.44
N ALA A 94 -10.23 -14.64 -9.84
CA ALA A 94 -10.14 -16.07 -10.16
C ALA A 94 -10.43 -16.94 -8.93
N ALA A 95 -9.96 -16.57 -7.73
CA ALA A 95 -10.25 -17.34 -6.51
C ALA A 95 -11.74 -17.35 -6.19
N THR A 96 -12.44 -16.21 -6.37
CA THR A 96 -13.89 -16.14 -6.13
C THR A 96 -14.68 -17.03 -7.10
N LEU A 97 -14.25 -17.11 -8.36
CA LEU A 97 -14.86 -17.97 -9.37
C LEU A 97 -14.59 -19.46 -9.09
N LEU A 98 -13.34 -19.82 -8.79
CA LEU A 98 -12.94 -21.22 -8.58
C LEU A 98 -13.54 -21.81 -7.28
N LEU A 99 -13.70 -20.98 -6.25
CA LEU A 99 -14.28 -21.39 -4.96
C LEU A 99 -15.80 -21.24 -4.92
N GLY A 100 -16.43 -20.59 -5.91
CA GLY A 100 -17.87 -20.33 -5.93
C GLY A 100 -18.36 -19.37 -4.85
N CYS A 101 -17.45 -18.61 -4.22
CA CYS A 101 -17.74 -17.74 -3.09
C CYS A 101 -17.53 -16.27 -3.43
N LYS A 102 -18.33 -15.37 -2.85
CA LYS A 102 -18.13 -13.92 -3.00
C LYS A 102 -16.91 -13.45 -2.19
N ALA A 103 -16.21 -12.42 -2.67
CA ALA A 103 -15.05 -11.87 -2.00
C ALA A 103 -15.32 -11.48 -0.53
N ASP A 104 -16.46 -10.84 -0.26
CA ASP A 104 -16.85 -10.42 1.09
C ASP A 104 -17.02 -11.58 2.07
N ALA A 105 -17.41 -12.76 1.56
CA ALA A 105 -17.54 -13.97 2.38
C ALA A 105 -16.20 -14.62 2.69
N LEU A 106 -15.17 -14.36 1.89
CA LEU A 106 -13.81 -14.90 2.05
C LEU A 106 -12.93 -14.02 2.93
N LEU A 107 -13.09 -12.69 2.85
CA LEU A 107 -12.27 -11.72 3.57
C LEU A 107 -12.47 -11.84 5.10
N GLY A 108 -11.35 -11.78 5.83
CA GLY A 108 -11.30 -11.85 7.30
C GLY A 108 -11.51 -13.26 7.88
N GLN A 109 -11.89 -14.27 7.08
CA GLN A 109 -12.03 -15.63 7.53
C GLN A 109 -10.67 -16.33 7.70
N SER A 110 -10.64 -17.36 8.55
CA SER A 110 -9.47 -18.23 8.65
C SER A 110 -9.39 -19.12 7.41
N ALA A 111 -8.26 -19.12 6.73
CA ALA A 111 -8.07 -19.92 5.53
C ALA A 111 -8.25 -21.42 5.78
N SER A 112 -7.80 -21.91 6.95
CA SER A 112 -7.97 -23.32 7.33
C SER A 112 -9.44 -23.69 7.53
N ALA A 113 -10.26 -22.82 8.14
CA ALA A 113 -11.68 -23.04 8.32
C ALA A 113 -12.41 -23.00 6.97
N LEU A 114 -12.07 -22.03 6.11
CA LEU A 114 -12.62 -21.90 4.77
C LEU A 114 -12.35 -23.14 3.92
N LEU A 115 -11.10 -23.59 3.86
CA LEU A 115 -10.73 -24.78 3.10
C LEU A 115 -11.42 -26.05 3.64
N ALA A 116 -11.56 -26.17 4.96
CA ALA A 116 -12.28 -27.29 5.58
C ALA A 116 -13.78 -27.28 5.22
N GLU A 117 -14.42 -26.12 5.22
CA GLU A 117 -15.82 -25.94 4.81
C GLU A 117 -16.04 -26.37 3.34
N LEU A 118 -15.11 -25.97 2.48
CA LEU A 118 -15.12 -26.33 1.05
C LEU A 118 -14.62 -27.76 0.77
N ARG A 119 -14.23 -28.50 1.81
CA ARG A 119 -13.62 -29.85 1.72
C ARG A 119 -12.37 -29.89 0.86
N LEU A 120 -11.60 -28.82 0.88
CA LEU A 120 -10.34 -28.68 0.17
C LEU A 120 -9.19 -28.77 1.15
N THR A 121 -8.06 -29.27 0.70
CA THR A 121 -6.82 -29.35 1.49
C THR A 121 -5.68 -28.70 0.73
N VAL A 122 -4.71 -28.15 1.45
CA VAL A 122 -3.48 -27.66 0.83
C VAL A 122 -2.70 -28.87 0.34
N SER A 123 -2.76 -29.14 -0.96
CA SER A 123 -2.10 -30.28 -1.60
C SER A 123 -1.89 -29.98 -3.08
N GLU A 124 -0.74 -30.43 -3.59
CA GLU A 124 -0.47 -30.42 -5.02
C GLU A 124 -1.20 -31.53 -5.79
N GLN A 125 -1.88 -32.44 -5.06
CA GLN A 125 -2.71 -33.44 -5.69
C GLN A 125 -4.03 -32.84 -6.15
N PRO A 126 -4.52 -33.24 -7.36
CA PRO A 126 -5.80 -32.78 -7.87
C PRO A 126 -6.97 -33.17 -6.98
N GLN A 127 -7.80 -32.20 -6.63
CA GLN A 127 -9.01 -32.38 -5.80
C GLN A 127 -10.22 -31.88 -6.59
N ARG A 128 -11.32 -32.63 -6.56
CA ARG A 128 -12.56 -32.20 -7.19
C ARG A 128 -13.31 -31.22 -6.30
N HIS A 129 -13.65 -30.08 -6.87
CA HIS A 129 -14.51 -29.09 -6.25
C HIS A 129 -15.55 -28.63 -7.27
N GLU A 130 -16.82 -28.91 -7.03
CA GLU A 130 -17.93 -28.68 -7.96
C GLU A 130 -17.64 -29.22 -9.38
N SER A 131 -17.48 -28.30 -10.35
CA SER A 131 -17.19 -28.63 -11.77
C SER A 131 -15.70 -28.60 -12.11
N HIS A 132 -14.85 -28.22 -11.16
CA HIS A 132 -13.41 -28.01 -11.36
C HIS A 132 -12.57 -29.07 -10.67
N VAL A 133 -11.40 -29.32 -11.21
CA VAL A 133 -10.33 -30.08 -10.54
C VAL A 133 -9.25 -29.07 -10.16
N LEU A 134 -9.04 -28.90 -8.86
CA LEU A 134 -8.17 -27.86 -8.31
C LEU A 134 -6.93 -28.47 -7.65
N THR A 135 -5.81 -27.76 -7.75
CA THR A 135 -4.63 -27.99 -6.90
C THR A 135 -4.39 -26.75 -6.05
N ILE A 136 -3.99 -26.95 -4.79
CA ILE A 136 -3.83 -25.86 -3.83
C ILE A 136 -2.43 -25.91 -3.26
N ALA A 137 -1.67 -24.86 -3.52
CA ALA A 137 -0.32 -24.66 -3.02
C ALA A 137 -0.27 -23.51 -2.02
N GLN A 138 0.54 -23.65 -0.97
CA GLN A 138 0.78 -22.60 0.02
C GLN A 138 2.22 -22.14 -0.07
N ARG A 139 2.45 -20.81 0.00
CA ARG A 139 3.78 -20.20 -0.03
C ARG A 139 3.87 -19.13 1.06
N SER A 140 5.04 -18.96 1.66
CA SER A 140 5.31 -17.85 2.58
C SER A 140 5.54 -16.57 1.78
N LEU A 141 5.02 -15.46 2.29
CA LEU A 141 5.28 -14.13 1.77
C LEU A 141 6.34 -13.47 2.65
N GLU A 142 7.48 -13.11 2.07
CA GLU A 142 8.55 -12.43 2.78
C GLU A 142 8.53 -10.94 2.47
N ALA A 143 8.45 -10.09 3.50
CA ALA A 143 8.54 -8.63 3.36
C ALA A 143 10.00 -8.15 3.26
N SER A 144 10.92 -8.90 3.90
CA SER A 144 12.36 -8.70 3.91
C SER A 144 13.05 -10.05 4.13
N PRO A 145 14.32 -10.23 3.78
CA PRO A 145 15.02 -11.49 4.00
C PRO A 145 14.91 -11.94 5.46
N GLY A 146 14.22 -13.07 5.68
CA GLY A 146 14.01 -13.65 7.00
C GLY A 146 12.82 -13.13 7.82
N GLN A 147 12.01 -12.21 7.27
CA GLN A 147 10.82 -11.69 7.95
C GLN A 147 9.56 -12.04 7.16
N SER A 148 8.81 -13.05 7.62
CA SER A 148 7.52 -13.41 7.03
C SER A 148 6.50 -12.29 7.25
N SER A 149 5.84 -11.86 6.18
CA SER A 149 4.74 -10.86 6.24
C SER A 149 3.35 -11.49 6.10
N GLY A 150 3.29 -12.81 5.91
CA GLY A 150 2.05 -13.55 5.71
C GLY A 150 2.25 -14.81 4.87
N GLN A 151 1.15 -15.30 4.32
CA GLN A 151 1.14 -16.50 3.48
C GLN A 151 0.29 -16.26 2.24
N LEU A 152 0.58 -17.01 1.20
CA LEU A 152 -0.13 -16.99 -0.07
C LEU A 152 -0.68 -18.38 -0.34
N ILE A 153 -1.97 -18.48 -0.65
CA ILE A 153 -2.58 -19.68 -1.17
C ILE A 153 -2.85 -19.48 -2.66
N LEU A 154 -2.35 -20.41 -3.45
CA LEU A 154 -2.52 -20.46 -4.90
C LEU A 154 -3.48 -21.61 -5.23
N ILE A 155 -4.50 -21.33 -6.02
CA ILE A 155 -5.51 -22.29 -6.47
C ILE A 155 -5.43 -22.37 -7.98
N HIS A 156 -4.98 -23.52 -8.48
CA HIS A 156 -4.88 -23.77 -9.91
C HIS A 156 -6.02 -24.67 -10.37
N ASP A 157 -6.69 -24.28 -11.46
CA ASP A 157 -7.61 -25.13 -12.17
C ASP A 157 -6.83 -26.04 -13.13
N VAL A 158 -6.81 -27.32 -12.82
CA VAL A 158 -6.15 -28.36 -13.61
C VAL A 158 -7.16 -29.27 -14.34
N THR A 159 -8.41 -28.83 -14.45
CA THR A 159 -9.51 -29.62 -15.05
C THR A 159 -9.17 -30.10 -16.46
N GLN A 160 -8.72 -29.19 -17.32
CA GLN A 160 -8.36 -29.53 -18.70
C GLN A 160 -7.16 -30.49 -18.76
N MET A 161 -6.18 -30.27 -17.91
CA MET A 161 -4.97 -31.11 -17.86
C MET A 161 -5.33 -32.54 -17.45
N CYS A 162 -6.12 -32.72 -16.39
CA CYS A 162 -6.60 -34.04 -15.97
C CYS A 162 -7.44 -34.72 -17.05
N GLN A 163 -8.30 -33.99 -17.73
CA GLN A 163 -9.12 -34.57 -18.83
C GLN A 163 -8.26 -35.03 -20.01
N LEU A 164 -7.20 -34.28 -20.35
CA LEU A 164 -6.27 -34.68 -21.40
C LEU A 164 -5.48 -35.94 -21.01
N GLU A 165 -4.98 -35.98 -19.77
CA GLU A 165 -4.29 -37.16 -19.25
C GLU A 165 -5.17 -38.41 -19.28
N GLU A 166 -6.41 -38.28 -18.82
CA GLU A 166 -7.36 -39.39 -18.88
C GLU A 166 -7.67 -39.87 -20.31
N ARG A 167 -7.73 -38.94 -21.29
CA ARG A 167 -7.92 -39.30 -22.71
C ARG A 167 -6.69 -40.04 -23.26
N LEU A 168 -5.49 -39.54 -22.99
CA LEU A 168 -4.24 -40.19 -23.40
C LEU A 168 -4.12 -41.60 -22.78
N GLN A 169 -4.39 -41.76 -21.48
CA GLN A 169 -4.35 -43.07 -20.85
C GLN A 169 -5.36 -44.04 -21.44
N ARG A 170 -6.57 -43.59 -21.81
CA ARG A 170 -7.56 -44.43 -22.51
C ARG A 170 -7.04 -44.86 -23.88
N GLN A 171 -6.46 -43.95 -24.66
CA GLN A 171 -5.89 -44.29 -25.98
C GLN A 171 -4.76 -45.31 -25.84
N HIS A 172 -3.83 -45.13 -24.86
CA HIS A 172 -2.75 -46.10 -24.67
C HIS A 172 -3.26 -47.48 -24.27
N ARG A 173 -4.34 -47.56 -23.44
CA ARG A 173 -4.96 -48.84 -23.10
C ARG A 173 -5.58 -49.54 -24.33
N PHE A 174 -6.23 -48.80 -25.24
CA PHE A 174 -6.81 -49.36 -26.45
C PHE A 174 -5.72 -49.88 -27.41
N VAL A 175 -4.61 -49.18 -27.55
CA VAL A 175 -3.47 -49.62 -28.37
C VAL A 175 -2.86 -50.91 -27.80
N ALA A 176 -2.61 -50.96 -26.50
CA ALA A 176 -2.05 -52.13 -25.81
C ALA A 176 -2.98 -53.37 -25.90
N MET A 177 -4.30 -53.17 -25.95
CA MET A 177 -5.28 -54.28 -26.14
C MET A 177 -5.41 -54.69 -27.62
N GLY A 178 -5.14 -53.79 -28.56
CA GLY A 178 -5.19 -54.07 -30.00
C GLY A 178 -3.96 -54.84 -30.54
N GLU A 179 -2.82 -54.78 -29.83
CA GLU A 179 -1.59 -55.53 -30.20
C GLU A 179 -1.59 -57.00 -29.66
N MET A 180 -2.59 -57.42 -28.93
CA MET A 180 -2.71 -58.77 -28.35
C MET A 180 -3.70 -59.67 -29.14
N VAL A 181 -4.11 -59.30 -30.36
CA VAL A 181 -4.96 -60.15 -31.27
C VAL A 181 -4.11 -60.47 -32.57
#